data_6b6214518353278a4189fc61b152b7b6
#
_entry.id   6b6214518353278a4189fc61b152b7b6
#
_cell.length_a   1.000
_cell.length_b   1.000
_cell.length_c   1.000
_cell.angle_alpha   90.00
_cell.angle_beta   90.00
_cell.angle_gamma   90.00
#
_symmetry.space_group_name_H-M   'P 1'
#
loop_
_entity.id
_entity.type
_entity.pdbx_description
1 polymer ?
#
loop_
_entity_poly.entity_id
_entity_poly.type
_entity_poly.pdbx_seq_one_letter_code
_entity_poly.pdbx_strand_id
1 'polypeptide(L)'
;MKLTPFNFVRPFFRGNLHGHSNHSDGALSPEDVINTYKAFGYDFIAISDHLWGDKRFCAQSVLDCRSFDVSDFITIPSAEIHCHGKAYDNDGLWHFVANGLPLDFAMAKKTETAPELIKRAIAAGAYVTIAHPAWYSMTFEEAMMVSHAHGVEIYNHSCVIGAMRG
;
A
#
# COMPACT_ATOMS: atom_id res chain seq x y z
N MET A 1 7.50 -17.49 -13.77
CA MET A 1 8.78 -16.79 -14.01
C MET A 1 9.53 -16.73 -12.68
N LYS A 2 10.77 -17.22 -12.62
CA LYS A 2 11.55 -17.17 -11.38
C LYS A 2 12.20 -15.78 -11.32
N LEU A 3 11.71 -14.93 -10.41
CA LEU A 3 12.33 -13.63 -10.18
C LEU A 3 13.69 -13.85 -9.49
N THR A 4 14.75 -13.39 -10.13
CA THR A 4 16.09 -13.39 -9.55
C THR A 4 16.57 -11.93 -9.42
N PRO A 5 16.07 -11.21 -8.40
CA PRO A 5 16.16 -9.74 -8.33
C PRO A 5 17.60 -9.21 -8.27
N PHE A 6 18.57 -10.05 -7.94
CA PHE A 6 19.97 -9.62 -7.77
C PHE A 6 20.92 -10.14 -8.86
N ASN A 7 20.41 -10.76 -9.93
CA ASN A 7 21.23 -11.33 -11.00
C ASN A 7 21.54 -10.34 -12.14
N PHE A 8 21.17 -9.08 -12.01
CA PHE A 8 21.41 -8.07 -13.03
C PHE A 8 22.37 -6.99 -12.54
N VAL A 9 23.40 -6.70 -13.33
CA VAL A 9 24.24 -5.50 -13.16
C VAL A 9 23.46 -4.31 -13.71
N ARG A 10 22.44 -3.86 -12.99
CA ARG A 10 21.67 -2.65 -13.29
C ARG A 10 21.63 -1.75 -12.07
N PRO A 11 21.55 -0.43 -12.25
CA PRO A 11 21.35 0.47 -11.12
C PRO A 11 20.05 0.08 -10.38
N PHE A 12 20.10 0.14 -9.06
CA PHE A 12 18.92 0.01 -8.22
C PHE A 12 18.25 1.38 -8.10
N PHE A 13 16.92 1.39 -8.19
CA PHE A 13 16.14 2.56 -7.91
C PHE A 13 15.74 2.57 -6.44
N ARG A 14 15.82 3.74 -5.82
CA ARG A 14 15.39 3.97 -4.44
C ARG A 14 13.95 4.48 -4.43
N GLY A 15 13.05 3.73 -3.83
CA GLY A 15 11.65 4.09 -3.78
C GLY A 15 10.97 3.75 -2.47
N ASN A 16 9.81 4.35 -2.25
CA ASN A 16 8.88 3.99 -1.19
C ASN A 16 7.56 3.56 -1.83
N LEU A 17 7.06 2.40 -1.43
CA LEU A 17 5.84 1.80 -1.96
C LEU A 17 4.67 1.84 -0.97
N HIS A 18 4.89 2.35 0.26
CA HIS A 18 3.86 2.48 1.28
C HIS A 18 4.07 3.78 2.06
N GLY A 19 3.23 4.75 1.83
CA GLY A 19 3.27 6.05 2.50
C GLY A 19 1.94 6.77 2.39
N HIS A 20 1.65 7.61 3.39
CA HIS A 20 0.37 8.30 3.52
C HIS A 20 0.55 9.81 3.44
N SER A 21 -0.49 10.47 2.96
CA SER A 21 -0.65 11.92 2.98
C SER A 21 -1.81 12.33 3.89
N ASN A 22 -2.06 13.63 3.96
CA ASN A 22 -3.21 14.15 4.68
C ASN A 22 -4.57 13.92 3.96
N HIS A 23 -4.57 13.17 2.86
CA HIS A 23 -5.80 12.64 2.27
C HIS A 23 -6.32 11.43 3.04
N SER A 24 -5.49 10.83 3.90
CA SER A 24 -5.92 9.85 4.90
C SER A 24 -5.43 10.28 6.30
N ASP A 25 -4.45 9.61 6.86
CA ASP A 25 -3.97 9.83 8.23
C ASP A 25 -2.53 10.36 8.29
N GLY A 26 -1.90 10.64 7.16
CA GLY A 26 -0.61 11.30 7.10
C GLY A 26 -0.66 12.78 7.49
N ALA A 27 0.46 13.31 7.95
CA ALA A 27 0.56 14.69 8.43
C ALA A 27 0.77 15.72 7.31
N LEU A 28 1.35 15.32 6.19
CA LEU A 28 1.78 16.22 5.11
C LEU A 28 0.84 16.14 3.90
N SER A 29 0.78 17.23 3.13
CA SER A 29 0.12 17.20 1.83
C SER A 29 0.84 16.24 0.86
N PRO A 30 0.16 15.72 -0.16
CA PRO A 30 0.80 14.91 -1.19
C PRO A 30 2.02 15.58 -1.80
N GLU A 31 1.94 16.88 -2.07
CA GLU A 31 3.03 17.68 -2.61
C GLU A 31 4.23 17.73 -1.66
N ASP A 32 4.01 17.98 -0.37
CA ASP A 32 5.07 18.01 0.64
C ASP A 32 5.73 16.65 0.83
N VAL A 33 4.94 15.57 0.80
CA VAL A 33 5.46 14.19 0.83
C VAL A 33 6.38 13.96 -0.36
N ILE A 34 5.91 14.26 -1.58
CA ILE A 34 6.68 14.08 -2.83
C ILE A 34 7.97 14.88 -2.78
N ASN A 35 7.89 16.18 -2.44
CA ASN A 35 9.05 17.06 -2.37
C ASN A 35 10.07 16.59 -1.33
N THR A 36 9.60 16.05 -0.21
CA THR A 36 10.45 15.46 0.83
C THR A 36 11.22 14.26 0.28
N TYR A 37 10.55 13.31 -0.38
CA TYR A 37 11.23 12.14 -0.94
C TYR A 37 12.20 12.52 -2.07
N LYS A 38 11.84 13.49 -2.93
CA LYS A 38 12.76 14.04 -3.93
C LYS A 38 14.02 14.61 -3.28
N ALA A 39 13.86 15.43 -2.23
CA ALA A 39 14.98 16.05 -1.53
C ALA A 39 15.92 15.00 -0.87
N PHE A 40 15.39 13.84 -0.48
CA PHE A 40 16.18 12.73 0.05
C PHE A 40 16.76 11.80 -1.03
N GLY A 41 16.64 12.14 -2.33
CA GLY A 41 17.23 11.39 -3.43
C GLY A 41 16.56 10.06 -3.70
N TYR A 42 15.23 10.00 -3.56
CA TYR A 42 14.43 8.87 -4.03
C TYR A 42 14.14 9.03 -5.51
N ASP A 43 13.98 7.91 -6.21
CA ASP A 43 13.67 7.86 -7.64
C ASP A 43 12.16 7.73 -7.90
N PHE A 44 11.41 7.19 -6.91
CA PHE A 44 9.96 7.05 -7.01
C PHE A 44 9.27 6.98 -5.64
N ILE A 45 7.97 7.29 -5.64
CA ILE A 45 7.10 7.10 -4.48
C ILE A 45 5.71 6.62 -4.91
N ALA A 46 5.11 5.76 -4.08
CA ALA A 46 3.69 5.48 -4.07
C ALA A 46 3.06 6.16 -2.85
N ILE A 47 2.14 7.10 -3.08
CA ILE A 47 1.27 7.59 -2.01
C ILE A 47 0.08 6.64 -1.96
N SER A 48 0.04 5.84 -0.92
CA SER A 48 -0.95 4.76 -0.74
C SER A 48 -1.91 5.07 0.39
N ASP A 49 -2.54 6.24 0.33
CA ASP A 49 -3.54 6.64 1.31
C ASP A 49 -4.59 5.56 1.53
N HIS A 50 -5.07 5.43 2.75
CA HIS A 50 -6.13 4.48 3.10
C HIS A 50 -7.36 4.69 2.22
N LEU A 51 -7.78 3.66 1.49
CA LEU A 51 -8.96 3.66 0.64
C LEU A 51 -10.07 2.82 1.28
N TRP A 52 -10.93 3.48 2.05
CA TRP A 52 -11.99 2.85 2.84
C TRP A 52 -13.19 3.76 3.05
N GLY A 53 -14.32 3.18 3.46
CA GLY A 53 -15.57 3.89 3.66
C GLY A 53 -15.60 4.90 4.81
N ASP A 54 -14.64 4.91 5.71
CA ASP A 54 -14.56 5.90 6.80
C ASP A 54 -13.94 7.20 6.30
N LYS A 55 -14.80 8.16 5.95
CA LYS A 55 -14.39 9.47 5.41
C LYS A 55 -13.59 10.35 6.36
N ARG A 56 -13.50 10.01 7.63
CA ARG A 56 -12.76 10.80 8.63
C ARG A 56 -11.26 10.60 8.51
N PHE A 57 -10.84 9.40 8.07
CA PHE A 57 -9.45 8.97 8.09
C PHE A 57 -8.97 8.36 6.78
N CYS A 58 -9.85 8.30 5.77
CA CYS A 58 -9.57 7.57 4.54
C CYS A 58 -9.89 8.41 3.32
N ALA A 59 -9.05 8.28 2.31
CA ALA A 59 -9.31 8.78 0.96
C ALA A 59 -10.55 8.10 0.36
N GLN A 60 -11.19 8.75 -0.58
CA GLN A 60 -12.37 8.23 -1.27
C GLN A 60 -12.07 7.77 -2.70
N SER A 61 -10.85 8.01 -3.16
CA SER A 61 -10.36 7.62 -4.49
C SER A 61 -8.85 7.46 -4.44
N VAL A 62 -8.30 6.76 -5.41
CA VAL A 62 -6.86 6.69 -5.66
C VAL A 62 -6.36 8.07 -6.07
N LEU A 63 -5.25 8.51 -5.47
CA LEU A 63 -4.68 9.83 -5.73
C LEU A 63 -3.84 9.81 -7.01
N ASP A 64 -4.05 10.80 -7.88
CA ASP A 64 -3.21 11.04 -9.04
C ASP A 64 -2.15 12.10 -8.75
N CYS A 65 -0.91 11.67 -8.60
CA CYS A 65 0.24 12.55 -8.37
C CYS A 65 1.17 12.63 -9.60
N ARG A 66 0.79 12.10 -10.76
CA ARG A 66 1.64 12.04 -11.96
C ARG A 66 1.98 13.42 -12.53
N SER A 67 1.29 14.47 -12.14
CA SER A 67 1.68 15.86 -12.46
C SER A 67 3.01 16.29 -11.83
N PHE A 68 3.49 15.55 -10.83
CA PHE A 68 4.79 15.78 -10.18
C PHE A 68 5.92 14.94 -10.77
N ASP A 69 5.64 14.09 -11.76
CA ASP A 69 6.64 13.26 -12.41
C ASP A 69 7.63 14.12 -13.20
N VAL A 70 8.90 13.75 -13.12
CA VAL A 70 10.00 14.34 -13.87
C VAL A 70 10.91 13.23 -14.39
N SER A 71 11.95 13.58 -15.15
CA SER A 71 12.83 12.58 -15.82
C SER A 71 13.52 11.59 -14.86
N ASP A 72 13.72 11.97 -13.61
CA ASP A 72 14.45 11.21 -12.59
C ASP A 72 13.63 10.90 -11.33
N PHE A 73 12.33 11.20 -11.37
CA PHE A 73 11.42 10.87 -10.27
C PHE A 73 10.00 10.63 -10.77
N ILE A 74 9.39 9.53 -10.35
CA ILE A 74 8.01 9.20 -10.71
C ILE A 74 7.14 8.93 -9.49
N THR A 75 5.83 9.16 -9.65
CA THR A 75 4.79 8.81 -8.69
C THR A 75 3.97 7.63 -9.21
N ILE A 76 3.60 6.72 -8.32
CA ILE A 76 2.81 5.54 -8.65
C ILE A 76 1.42 5.68 -8.02
N PRO A 77 0.33 5.76 -8.81
CA PRO A 77 -1.02 5.75 -8.27
C PRO A 77 -1.26 4.50 -7.43
N SER A 78 -1.61 4.67 -6.17
CA SER A 78 -1.65 3.58 -5.20
C SER A 78 -2.69 3.83 -4.13
N ALA A 79 -3.05 2.78 -3.40
CA ALA A 79 -3.85 2.89 -2.19
C ALA A 79 -3.53 1.75 -1.22
N GLU A 80 -3.68 2.02 0.06
CA GLU A 80 -3.83 0.98 1.06
C GLU A 80 -5.32 0.62 1.13
N ILE A 81 -5.66 -0.52 0.51
CA ILE A 81 -7.03 -1.01 0.41
C ILE A 81 -7.36 -1.90 1.60
N HIS A 82 -8.58 -1.78 2.09
CA HIS A 82 -9.04 -2.48 3.29
C HIS A 82 -10.16 -3.45 2.98
N CYS A 83 -10.24 -4.51 3.76
CA CYS A 83 -11.42 -5.38 3.83
C CYS A 83 -11.65 -5.86 5.26
N HIS A 84 -12.87 -6.30 5.55
CA HIS A 84 -13.12 -6.98 6.81
C HIS A 84 -12.41 -8.33 6.80
N GLY A 85 -11.39 -8.46 7.65
CA GLY A 85 -10.80 -9.73 7.99
C GLY A 85 -11.68 -10.48 8.99
N LYS A 86 -11.33 -11.71 9.31
CA LYS A 86 -11.92 -12.42 10.43
C LYS A 86 -11.21 -12.01 11.71
N ALA A 87 -11.67 -10.94 12.34
CA ALA A 87 -11.67 -10.75 13.78
C ALA A 87 -10.34 -10.86 14.56
N TYR A 88 -9.23 -10.30 14.08
CA TYR A 88 -7.96 -10.43 14.80
C TYR A 88 -7.35 -9.11 15.24
N ASP A 89 -7.70 -8.03 14.61
CA ASP A 89 -7.52 -6.70 15.17
C ASP A 89 -8.83 -6.23 15.81
N ASN A 90 -8.76 -5.17 16.59
CA ASN A 90 -9.94 -4.62 17.26
C ASN A 90 -11.05 -4.18 16.30
N ASP A 91 -10.69 -3.92 15.04
CA ASP A 91 -11.59 -3.44 14.00
C ASP A 91 -11.90 -4.48 12.92
N GLY A 92 -11.22 -5.64 12.95
CA GLY A 92 -11.39 -6.73 12.00
C GLY A 92 -11.02 -6.36 10.56
N LEU A 93 -10.12 -5.38 10.38
CA LEU A 93 -9.70 -4.92 9.05
C LEU A 93 -8.31 -5.44 8.68
N TRP A 94 -8.21 -6.01 7.50
CA TRP A 94 -6.94 -6.34 6.88
C TRP A 94 -6.58 -5.30 5.83
N HIS A 95 -5.29 -4.98 5.75
CA HIS A 95 -4.77 -3.95 4.90
C HIS A 95 -3.87 -4.54 3.81
N PHE A 96 -3.99 -4.04 2.60
CA PHE A 96 -3.15 -4.42 1.47
C PHE A 96 -2.73 -3.17 0.72
N VAL A 97 -1.43 -3.00 0.53
CA VAL A 97 -0.92 -1.96 -0.35
C VAL A 97 -1.03 -2.43 -1.79
N ALA A 98 -1.75 -1.68 -2.61
CA ALA A 98 -1.94 -1.93 -4.02
C ALA A 98 -1.31 -0.80 -4.85
N ASN A 99 -0.17 -1.10 -5.47
CA ASN A 99 0.60 -0.14 -6.27
C ASN A 99 0.27 -0.29 -7.75
N GLY A 100 0.04 0.82 -8.44
CA GLY A 100 -0.33 0.85 -9.85
C GLY A 100 -1.84 0.65 -10.07
N LEU A 101 -2.67 1.09 -9.14
CA LEU A 101 -4.12 1.06 -9.29
C LEU A 101 -4.61 2.08 -10.34
N PRO A 102 -5.67 1.79 -11.09
CA PRO A 102 -6.38 2.81 -11.85
C PRO A 102 -7.06 3.80 -10.88
N LEU A 103 -7.20 5.05 -11.32
CA LEU A 103 -7.72 6.14 -10.47
C LEU A 103 -9.18 5.93 -10.04
N ASP A 104 -9.94 5.19 -10.84
CA ASP A 104 -11.35 4.84 -10.60
C ASP A 104 -11.52 3.53 -9.83
N PHE A 105 -10.44 2.96 -9.29
CA PHE A 105 -10.53 1.75 -8.48
C PHE A 105 -11.41 2.00 -7.26
N ALA A 106 -12.50 1.25 -7.19
CA ALA A 106 -13.48 1.40 -6.11
C ALA A 106 -12.97 0.76 -4.80
N MET A 107 -13.26 1.41 -3.67
CA MET A 107 -13.03 0.82 -2.35
C MET A 107 -13.77 -0.52 -2.20
N ALA A 108 -13.34 -1.34 -1.25
CA ALA A 108 -13.97 -2.63 -0.98
C ALA A 108 -15.43 -2.47 -0.52
N LYS A 109 -16.25 -3.38 -0.95
CA LYS A 109 -17.63 -3.52 -0.42
C LYS A 109 -17.58 -4.16 0.97
N LYS A 110 -18.56 -3.87 1.81
CA LYS A 110 -18.66 -4.46 3.17
C LYS A 110 -18.64 -6.00 3.19
N THR A 111 -19.07 -6.62 2.11
CA THR A 111 -19.14 -8.08 1.98
C THR A 111 -17.97 -8.68 1.20
N GLU A 112 -17.08 -7.84 0.67
CA GLU A 112 -15.94 -8.30 -0.12
C GLU A 112 -14.89 -8.90 0.80
N THR A 113 -14.51 -10.14 0.51
CA THR A 113 -13.48 -10.85 1.26
C THR A 113 -12.07 -10.44 0.82
N ALA A 114 -11.07 -10.67 1.66
CA ALA A 114 -9.68 -10.37 1.33
C ALA A 114 -9.20 -11.04 0.03
N PRO A 115 -9.45 -12.35 -0.21
CA PRO A 115 -9.10 -12.97 -1.48
C PRO A 115 -9.77 -12.35 -2.71
N GLU A 116 -11.03 -11.90 -2.58
CA GLU A 116 -11.75 -11.24 -3.67
C GLU A 116 -11.18 -9.85 -3.97
N LEU A 117 -10.92 -9.06 -2.92
CA LEU A 117 -10.32 -7.73 -3.04
C LEU A 117 -8.94 -7.79 -3.70
N ILE A 118 -8.07 -8.70 -3.25
CA ILE A 118 -6.72 -8.88 -3.83
C ILE A 118 -6.83 -9.28 -5.30
N LYS A 119 -7.67 -10.25 -5.65
CA LYS A 119 -7.87 -10.67 -7.04
C LYS A 119 -8.37 -9.52 -7.91
N ARG A 120 -9.28 -8.70 -7.38
CA ARG A 120 -9.79 -7.52 -8.09
C ARG A 120 -8.70 -6.47 -8.32
N ALA A 121 -7.87 -6.19 -7.32
CA ALA A 121 -6.75 -5.27 -7.45
C ALA A 121 -5.70 -5.78 -8.46
N ILE A 122 -5.38 -7.08 -8.41
CA ILE A 122 -4.47 -7.71 -9.38
C ILE A 122 -5.03 -7.66 -10.79
N ALA A 123 -6.32 -7.96 -10.96
CA ALA A 123 -6.99 -7.88 -12.26
C ALA A 123 -7.03 -6.45 -12.82
N ALA A 124 -7.02 -5.44 -11.95
CA ALA A 124 -6.89 -4.03 -12.31
C ALA A 124 -5.45 -3.61 -12.66
N GLY A 125 -4.47 -4.52 -12.54
CA GLY A 125 -3.07 -4.29 -12.90
C GLY A 125 -2.15 -3.95 -11.72
N ALA A 126 -2.65 -3.91 -10.49
CA ALA A 126 -1.85 -3.54 -9.33
C ALA A 126 -0.87 -4.64 -8.89
N TYR A 127 0.26 -4.22 -8.37
CA TYR A 127 1.13 -5.05 -7.54
C TYR A 127 0.62 -4.97 -6.09
N VAL A 128 0.19 -6.08 -5.53
CA VAL A 128 -0.45 -6.13 -4.20
C VAL A 128 0.48 -6.74 -3.17
N THR A 129 0.62 -6.06 -2.03
CA THR A 129 1.44 -6.47 -0.89
C THR A 129 0.57 -6.56 0.36
N ILE A 130 0.72 -7.61 1.16
CA ILE A 130 0.15 -7.69 2.50
C ILE A 130 0.87 -6.65 3.36
N ALA A 131 0.15 -5.64 3.82
CA ALA A 131 0.70 -4.56 4.62
C ALA A 131 0.87 -5.02 6.07
N HIS A 132 1.99 -4.67 6.70
CA HIS A 132 2.29 -4.82 8.14
C HIS A 132 1.49 -5.94 8.86
N PRO A 133 1.64 -7.22 8.49
CA PRO A 133 0.82 -8.33 9.03
C PRO A 133 0.92 -8.47 10.55
N ALA A 134 2.01 -8.00 11.15
CA ALA A 134 2.18 -7.96 12.61
C ALA A 134 1.20 -7.00 13.30
N TRP A 135 0.74 -5.95 12.60
CA TRP A 135 -0.18 -4.97 13.17
C TRP A 135 -1.49 -5.59 13.65
N TYR A 136 -2.03 -6.54 12.91
CA TYR A 136 -3.26 -7.28 13.25
C TYR A 136 -2.99 -8.75 13.58
N SER A 137 -1.74 -9.10 13.92
CA SER A 137 -1.35 -10.46 14.36
C SER A 137 -1.80 -11.55 13.38
N MET A 138 -1.62 -11.29 12.06
CA MET A 138 -2.00 -12.25 11.01
C MET A 138 -1.31 -13.60 11.22
N THR A 139 -2.09 -14.66 11.27
CA THR A 139 -1.55 -16.02 11.38
C THR A 139 -1.05 -16.52 10.02
N PHE A 140 -0.29 -17.62 10.04
CA PHE A 140 0.18 -18.26 8.81
C PHE A 140 -1.00 -18.75 7.96
N GLU A 141 -2.02 -19.32 8.58
CA GLU A 141 -3.22 -19.83 7.89
C GLU A 141 -3.97 -18.70 7.20
N GLU A 142 -4.06 -17.54 7.82
CA GLU A 142 -4.67 -16.34 7.24
C GLU A 142 -3.86 -15.77 6.09
N ALA A 143 -2.53 -15.70 6.25
CA ALA A 143 -1.63 -15.32 5.17
C ALA A 143 -1.77 -16.25 3.95
N MET A 144 -1.98 -17.55 4.18
CA MET A 144 -2.24 -18.51 3.09
C MET A 144 -3.55 -18.27 2.35
N MET A 145 -4.58 -17.75 3.02
CA MET A 145 -5.85 -17.36 2.35
C MET A 145 -5.63 -16.23 1.33
N VAL A 146 -4.66 -15.37 1.57
CA VAL A 146 -4.30 -14.21 0.74
C VAL A 146 -2.99 -14.41 -0.04
N SER A 147 -2.56 -15.64 -0.22
CA SER A 147 -1.34 -16.03 -0.93
C SER A 147 -1.31 -15.63 -2.42
N HIS A 148 -2.39 -15.06 -2.94
CA HIS A 148 -2.43 -14.41 -4.26
C HIS A 148 -1.71 -13.06 -4.28
N ALA A 149 -1.48 -12.43 -3.14
CA ALA A 149 -0.68 -11.22 -3.05
C ALA A 149 0.74 -11.48 -3.58
N HIS A 150 1.34 -10.46 -4.20
CA HIS A 150 2.67 -10.57 -4.79
C HIS A 150 3.81 -10.50 -3.78
N GLY A 151 3.53 -9.92 -2.61
CA GLY A 151 4.52 -9.70 -1.56
C GLY A 151 3.91 -9.54 -0.18
N VAL A 152 4.79 -9.39 0.81
CA VAL A 152 4.45 -9.10 2.20
C VAL A 152 5.46 -8.11 2.76
N GLU A 153 5.01 -7.14 3.55
CA GLU A 153 5.90 -6.28 4.31
C GLU A 153 6.57 -7.08 5.42
N ILE A 154 7.89 -7.05 5.43
CA ILE A 154 8.71 -7.67 6.49
C ILE A 154 9.15 -6.67 7.55
N TYR A 155 8.96 -5.38 7.30
CA TYR A 155 9.27 -4.30 8.22
C TYR A 155 8.34 -3.12 7.96
N ASN A 156 7.73 -2.60 9.02
CA ASN A 156 6.97 -1.35 9.00
C ASN A 156 7.35 -0.51 10.22
N HIS A 157 7.84 0.70 9.98
CA HIS A 157 8.39 1.54 11.05
C HIS A 157 7.34 1.98 12.07
N SER A 158 6.11 2.23 11.64
CA SER A 158 5.01 2.59 12.53
C SER A 158 4.66 1.45 13.49
N CYS A 159 4.78 0.19 13.06
CA CYS A 159 4.58 -0.97 13.91
C CYS A 159 5.61 -1.03 15.04
N VAL A 160 6.85 -0.64 14.77
CA VAL A 160 7.94 -0.66 15.76
C VAL A 160 7.79 0.47 16.78
N ILE A 161 7.49 1.68 16.33
CA ILE A 161 7.45 2.87 17.19
C ILE A 161 6.12 2.97 17.95
N GLY A 162 5.01 2.78 17.26
CA GLY A 162 3.69 3.11 17.80
C GLY A 162 3.10 2.06 18.71
N ALA A 163 3.38 0.79 18.47
CA ALA A 163 2.66 -0.30 19.11
C ALA A 163 3.54 -1.46 19.59
N MET A 164 4.86 -1.42 19.38
CA MET A 164 5.73 -2.58 19.55
C MET A 164 5.19 -3.84 18.84
N ARG A 165 4.49 -3.64 17.75
CA ARG A 165 3.90 -4.68 16.91
C ARG A 165 4.78 -4.86 15.69
N GLY A 166 5.95 -5.41 15.88
CA GLY A 166 6.90 -5.65 14.80
C GLY A 166 7.61 -6.94 14.99
#